data_15e3eb8f112fd43f75ee5909c4edef39
#
_entry.id   15e3eb8f112fd43f75ee5909c4edef39
#
_cell.length_a   1.000
_cell.length_b   1.000
_cell.length_c   1.000
_cell.angle_alpha   90.00
_cell.angle_beta   90.00
_cell.angle_gamma   90.00
#
_symmetry.space_group_name_H-M   'P 1'
#
loop_
_entity.id
_entity.type
_entity.pdbx_description
1 polymer ?
#
loop_
_entity_poly.entity_id
_entity_poly.type
_entity_poly.pdbx_seq_one_letter_code
_entity_poly.pdbx_strand_id
1 'polypeptide(L)'
;MRKILLAGLIMFLSGVFASAFAQVKIVTPYKDLKVKVLRCAVIEGNCVVDMLFENVGAQDLKIWSSVDFNKAYDDAGNEYNTNYENRIYFYVGDMKNNIPSFNKEINFMSEVPVKVRAELSNISEIATAVSRLEIAFWVVTSLERPTVKISNIPISR
;
A
#
# COMPACT_ATOMS: atom_id res chain seq x y z
N MET A 1 -14.25 -17.02 -68.93
CA MET A 1 -13.85 -15.81 -68.25
C MET A 1 -14.36 -15.86 -66.77
N ARG A 2 -13.53 -16.27 -65.83
CA ARG A 2 -13.89 -16.31 -64.42
C ARG A 2 -12.98 -15.32 -63.69
N LYS A 3 -13.57 -14.25 -63.21
CA LYS A 3 -12.87 -13.25 -62.38
C LYS A 3 -12.81 -13.79 -60.94
N ILE A 4 -11.61 -14.10 -60.49
CA ILE A 4 -11.33 -14.47 -59.11
C ILE A 4 -11.13 -13.16 -58.33
N LEU A 5 -12.09 -12.82 -57.46
CA LEU A 5 -11.97 -11.75 -56.50
C LEU A 5 -11.14 -12.25 -55.28
N LEU A 6 -9.92 -11.75 -55.18
CA LEU A 6 -9.07 -11.98 -54.00
C LEU A 6 -9.48 -10.99 -52.92
N ALA A 7 -10.32 -11.44 -52.00
CA ALA A 7 -10.62 -10.66 -50.79
C ALA A 7 -9.49 -10.82 -49.79
N GLY A 8 -8.64 -9.80 -49.70
CA GLY A 8 -7.57 -9.73 -48.70
C GLY A 8 -8.17 -9.52 -47.30
N LEU A 9 -8.12 -10.57 -46.48
CA LEU A 9 -8.46 -10.53 -45.07
C LEU A 9 -7.31 -9.85 -44.32
N ILE A 10 -7.37 -8.53 -44.12
CA ILE A 10 -6.48 -7.80 -43.21
C ILE A 10 -6.96 -8.10 -41.81
N MET A 11 -6.37 -9.09 -41.17
CA MET A 11 -6.47 -9.25 -39.72
C MET A 11 -5.72 -8.09 -39.02
N PHE A 12 -6.46 -7.11 -38.57
CA PHE A 12 -5.99 -6.18 -37.59
C PHE A 12 -5.76 -6.96 -36.26
N LEU A 13 -4.54 -7.43 -36.03
CA LEU A 13 -4.08 -7.79 -34.71
C LEU A 13 -3.93 -6.48 -33.89
N SER A 14 -5.04 -5.97 -33.38
CA SER A 14 -5.00 -5.01 -32.28
C SER A 14 -4.51 -5.77 -31.06
N GLY A 15 -3.19 -5.81 -30.90
CA GLY A 15 -2.54 -6.26 -29.67
C GLY A 15 -2.99 -5.35 -28.54
N VAL A 16 -4.03 -5.76 -27.83
CA VAL A 16 -4.36 -5.22 -26.53
C VAL A 16 -3.23 -5.66 -25.60
N PHE A 17 -2.18 -4.85 -25.50
CA PHE A 17 -1.25 -4.93 -24.37
C PHE A 17 -2.05 -4.51 -23.13
N ALA A 18 -2.87 -5.40 -22.60
CA ALA A 18 -3.30 -5.31 -21.23
C ALA A 18 -2.03 -5.46 -20.41
N SER A 19 -1.43 -4.34 -20.01
CA SER A 19 -0.45 -4.32 -18.95
C SER A 19 -1.14 -4.99 -17.77
N ALA A 20 -0.77 -6.24 -17.51
CA ALA A 20 -1.23 -6.97 -16.34
C ALA A 20 -0.59 -6.29 -15.12
N PHE A 21 -1.16 -5.16 -14.71
CA PHE A 21 -0.85 -4.61 -13.40
C PHE A 21 -1.25 -5.68 -12.41
N ALA A 22 -0.27 -6.25 -11.73
CA ALA A 22 -0.54 -7.22 -10.68
C ALA A 22 -1.53 -6.58 -9.70
N GLN A 23 -2.65 -7.25 -9.46
CA GLN A 23 -3.70 -6.73 -8.59
C GLN A 23 -3.15 -6.46 -7.19
N VAL A 24 -3.46 -5.30 -6.61
CA VAL A 24 -3.11 -4.98 -5.23
C VAL A 24 -3.72 -6.03 -4.32
N LYS A 25 -2.86 -6.73 -3.56
CA LYS A 25 -3.28 -7.76 -2.61
C LYS A 25 -3.14 -7.23 -1.20
N ILE A 26 -4.20 -7.32 -0.41
CA ILE A 26 -4.24 -6.85 0.98
C ILE A 26 -4.57 -8.04 1.89
N VAL A 27 -3.76 -8.22 2.94
CA VAL A 27 -3.96 -9.19 3.99
C VAL A 27 -3.98 -8.45 5.32
N THR A 28 -5.08 -8.56 6.05
CA THR A 28 -5.24 -7.95 7.38
C THR A 28 -5.21 -9.03 8.47
N PRO A 29 -4.64 -8.73 9.64
CA PRO A 29 -4.61 -9.68 10.77
C PRO A 29 -5.95 -9.76 11.52
N TYR A 30 -6.83 -8.77 11.30
CA TYR A 30 -8.15 -8.69 11.92
C TYR A 30 -9.24 -8.85 10.87
N LYS A 31 -10.16 -9.78 11.07
CA LYS A 31 -11.26 -10.08 10.12
C LYS A 31 -12.14 -8.86 9.83
N ASP A 32 -12.30 -7.99 10.84
CA ASP A 32 -13.18 -6.82 10.77
C ASP A 32 -12.43 -5.53 10.37
N LEU A 33 -11.11 -5.59 10.15
CA LEU A 33 -10.34 -4.47 9.65
C LEU A 33 -10.24 -4.54 8.13
N LYS A 34 -10.90 -3.61 7.45
CA LYS A 34 -10.78 -3.41 6.01
C LYS A 34 -9.75 -2.34 5.70
N VAL A 35 -8.95 -2.58 4.68
CA VAL A 35 -7.95 -1.63 4.20
C VAL A 35 -8.15 -1.41 2.71
N LYS A 36 -8.07 -0.15 2.29
CA LYS A 36 -8.13 0.27 0.90
C LYS A 36 -6.96 1.19 0.59
N VAL A 37 -6.20 0.89 -0.45
CA VAL A 37 -5.22 1.82 -1.01
C VAL A 37 -5.96 2.85 -1.84
N LEU A 38 -5.76 4.13 -1.54
CA LEU A 38 -6.39 5.24 -2.25
C LEU A 38 -5.47 5.79 -3.34
N ARG A 39 -4.17 5.89 -3.04
CA ARG A 39 -3.17 6.46 -3.93
C ARG A 39 -1.78 5.95 -3.53
N CYS A 40 -0.92 5.80 -4.53
CA CYS A 40 0.51 5.67 -4.36
C CYS A 40 1.19 6.57 -5.40
N ALA A 41 1.89 7.60 -4.96
CA ALA A 41 2.47 8.59 -5.86
C ALA A 41 3.81 9.11 -5.35
N VAL A 42 4.69 9.49 -6.28
CA VAL A 42 5.94 10.17 -5.93
C VAL A 42 5.66 11.66 -5.76
N ILE A 43 6.06 12.19 -4.60
CA ILE A 43 5.96 13.60 -4.24
C ILE A 43 7.31 14.02 -3.68
N GLU A 44 7.99 14.95 -4.35
CA GLU A 44 9.30 15.47 -3.92
C GLU A 44 10.34 14.38 -3.63
N GLY A 45 10.37 13.33 -4.47
CA GLY A 45 11.30 12.21 -4.33
C GLY A 45 10.87 11.12 -3.33
N ASN A 46 9.80 11.32 -2.58
CA ASN A 46 9.25 10.34 -1.66
C ASN A 46 8.04 9.62 -2.26
N CYS A 47 7.90 8.33 -2.00
CA CYS A 47 6.71 7.59 -2.38
C CYS A 47 5.66 7.66 -1.25
N VAL A 48 4.54 8.29 -1.52
CA VAL A 48 3.43 8.46 -0.58
C VAL A 48 2.32 7.47 -0.90
N VAL A 49 2.02 6.58 0.04
CA VAL A 49 0.92 5.61 -0.04
C VAL A 49 -0.20 6.07 0.90
N ASP A 50 -1.27 6.59 0.34
CA ASP A 50 -2.47 6.96 1.07
C ASP A 50 -3.46 5.79 1.13
N MET A 51 -3.97 5.52 2.31
CA MET A 51 -4.85 4.38 2.59
C MET A 51 -6.04 4.82 3.44
N LEU A 52 -7.07 3.99 3.42
CA LEU A 52 -8.20 4.08 4.33
C LEU A 52 -8.30 2.77 5.11
N PHE A 53 -8.34 2.89 6.42
CA PHE A 53 -8.57 1.77 7.33
C PHE A 53 -9.95 1.93 7.93
N GLU A 54 -10.75 0.88 7.90
CA GLU A 54 -12.12 0.89 8.43
C GLU A 54 -12.34 -0.37 9.27
N ASN A 55 -12.71 -0.16 10.51
CA ASN A 55 -13.17 -1.24 11.36
C ASN A 55 -14.68 -1.45 11.15
N VAL A 56 -15.04 -2.54 10.49
CA VAL A 56 -16.45 -2.91 10.21
C VAL A 56 -17.05 -3.81 11.29
N GLY A 57 -16.31 -4.09 12.37
CA GLY A 57 -16.79 -4.83 13.53
C GLY A 57 -17.72 -3.99 14.40
N ALA A 58 -18.51 -4.64 15.23
CA ALA A 58 -19.45 -3.98 16.14
C ALA A 58 -18.78 -3.29 17.34
N GLN A 59 -17.48 -3.52 17.57
CA GLN A 59 -16.73 -2.96 18.68
C GLN A 59 -15.51 -2.22 18.17
N ASP A 60 -15.10 -1.18 18.91
CA ASP A 60 -13.87 -0.46 18.63
C ASP A 60 -12.65 -1.38 18.69
N LEU A 61 -11.72 -1.18 17.77
CA LEU A 61 -10.44 -1.88 17.73
C LEU A 61 -9.34 -0.98 18.24
N LYS A 62 -8.84 -1.26 19.44
CA LYS A 62 -7.71 -0.55 20.06
C LYS A 62 -6.44 -1.33 19.85
N ILE A 63 -5.49 -0.72 19.14
CA ILE A 63 -4.18 -1.29 18.85
C ILE A 63 -3.09 -0.23 18.98
N TRP A 64 -1.87 -0.65 19.19
CA TRP A 64 -0.73 0.24 19.29
C TRP A 64 0.07 0.23 17.99
N SER A 65 0.53 1.40 17.55
CA SER A 65 1.46 1.45 16.43
C SER A 65 2.81 0.85 16.85
N SER A 66 3.37 0.01 16.00
CA SER A 66 4.71 -0.57 16.20
C SER A 66 5.64 -0.06 15.12
N VAL A 67 6.06 1.20 15.23
CA VAL A 67 6.78 1.92 14.18
C VAL A 67 8.06 1.19 13.77
N ASP A 68 8.81 0.62 14.72
CA ASP A 68 10.09 -0.06 14.47
C ASP A 68 9.99 -1.30 13.59
N PHE A 69 8.79 -1.81 13.38
CA PHE A 69 8.54 -3.02 12.59
C PHE A 69 7.84 -2.76 11.26
N ASN A 70 7.60 -1.49 10.94
CA ASN A 70 7.11 -1.13 9.63
C ASN A 70 8.21 -1.30 8.59
N LYS A 71 7.86 -1.93 7.47
CA LYS A 71 8.79 -2.20 6.36
C LYS A 71 8.10 -2.04 5.02
N ALA A 72 8.86 -1.64 4.03
CA ALA A 72 8.42 -1.68 2.65
C ALA A 72 9.56 -2.13 1.74
N TYR A 73 9.19 -2.62 0.57
CA TYR A 73 10.11 -3.03 -0.48
C TYR A 73 9.56 -2.51 -1.81
N ASP A 74 10.42 -1.95 -2.63
CA ASP A 74 10.05 -1.61 -4.01
C ASP A 74 10.42 -2.74 -4.98
N ASP A 75 10.00 -2.62 -6.23
CA ASP A 75 10.32 -3.57 -7.30
C ASP A 75 11.73 -3.40 -7.87
N ALA A 76 12.46 -2.35 -7.45
CA ALA A 76 13.87 -2.17 -7.72
C ALA A 76 14.78 -2.88 -6.69
N GLY A 77 14.20 -3.50 -5.64
CA GLY A 77 14.90 -4.29 -4.62
C GLY A 77 15.35 -3.48 -3.40
N ASN A 78 14.89 -2.24 -3.24
CA ASN A 78 15.23 -1.45 -2.05
C ASN A 78 14.31 -1.79 -0.88
N GLU A 79 14.90 -1.84 0.32
CA GLU A 79 14.17 -1.95 1.59
C GLU A 79 14.05 -0.56 2.25
N TYR A 80 12.86 -0.29 2.79
CA TYR A 80 12.52 0.90 3.56
C TYR A 80 12.12 0.47 4.97
N ASN A 81 12.77 1.03 5.98
CA ASN A 81 12.46 0.76 7.38
C ASN A 81 12.78 1.99 8.25
N THR A 82 12.62 1.91 9.57
CA THR A 82 12.79 3.07 10.44
C THR A 82 14.25 3.40 10.76
N ASN A 83 15.20 2.50 10.45
CA ASN A 83 16.58 2.57 10.93
C ASN A 83 17.63 2.95 9.87
N TYR A 84 17.26 3.06 8.57
CA TYR A 84 18.19 3.26 7.46
C TYR A 84 17.99 4.59 6.73
N GLU A 85 18.87 4.89 5.77
CA GLU A 85 18.76 6.05 4.89
C GLU A 85 17.43 6.08 4.12
N ASN A 86 16.96 4.90 3.70
CA ASN A 86 15.64 4.73 3.11
C ASN A 86 14.62 4.52 4.24
N ARG A 87 14.00 5.60 4.68
CA ARG A 87 13.07 5.57 5.83
C ARG A 87 11.63 5.36 5.39
N ILE A 88 10.88 4.68 6.26
CA ILE A 88 9.44 4.66 6.21
C ILE A 88 8.87 5.44 7.38
N TYR A 89 7.96 6.36 7.08
CA TYR A 89 7.16 7.08 8.07
C TYR A 89 5.72 6.63 7.98
N PHE A 90 5.07 6.53 9.12
CA PHE A 90 3.69 6.07 9.20
C PHE A 90 2.85 7.05 10.00
N TYR A 91 1.72 7.44 9.41
CA TYR A 91 0.82 8.45 9.96
C TYR A 91 -0.60 7.91 10.01
N VAL A 92 -1.32 8.21 11.09
CA VAL A 92 -2.71 7.83 11.30
C VAL A 92 -3.52 9.08 11.67
N GLY A 93 -4.63 9.31 10.97
CA GLY A 93 -5.50 10.47 11.19
C GLY A 93 -4.94 11.77 10.64
N ASP A 94 -4.95 12.84 11.44
CA ASP A 94 -4.46 14.17 11.01
C ASP A 94 -2.94 14.17 10.82
N MET A 95 -2.53 14.34 9.57
CA MET A 95 -1.13 14.26 9.14
C MET A 95 -0.29 15.45 9.57
N LYS A 96 -0.89 16.59 9.96
CA LYS A 96 -0.14 17.82 10.27
C LYS A 96 0.63 17.76 11.57
N ASN A 97 0.24 16.89 12.51
CA ASN A 97 0.79 16.79 13.84
C ASN A 97 1.41 15.43 14.16
N ASN A 98 1.50 14.55 13.19
CA ASN A 98 2.04 13.21 13.41
C ASN A 98 3.57 13.20 13.23
N ILE A 99 4.27 13.52 14.30
CA ILE A 99 5.60 12.98 14.49
C ILE A 99 5.42 11.47 14.66
N PRO A 100 6.21 10.61 13.98
CA PRO A 100 6.19 9.19 14.20
C PRO A 100 6.41 8.93 15.70
N SER A 101 5.35 8.83 16.45
CA SER A 101 5.46 8.59 17.89
C SER A 101 5.45 7.10 18.11
N PHE A 102 6.55 6.60 18.62
CA PHE A 102 6.69 5.25 19.16
C PHE A 102 5.53 4.96 20.13
N ASN A 103 4.88 3.81 19.93
CA ASN A 103 3.91 3.25 20.86
C ASN A 103 2.69 4.14 21.16
N LYS A 104 2.04 4.67 20.14
CA LYS A 104 0.78 5.39 20.30
C LYS A 104 -0.42 4.44 20.15
N GLU A 105 -1.34 4.51 21.12
CA GLU A 105 -2.63 3.84 20.96
C GLU A 105 -3.42 4.45 19.80
N ILE A 106 -3.93 3.60 18.93
CA ILE A 106 -4.81 3.95 17.83
C ILE A 106 -6.16 3.28 18.12
N ASN A 107 -7.22 4.07 18.15
CA ASN A 107 -8.58 3.57 18.25
C ASN A 107 -9.26 3.62 16.89
N PHE A 108 -9.45 2.48 16.26
CA PHE A 108 -10.29 2.36 15.09
C PHE A 108 -11.73 2.15 15.54
N MET A 109 -12.48 3.25 15.64
CA MET A 109 -13.87 3.22 16.03
C MET A 109 -14.69 2.39 15.02
N SER A 110 -15.70 1.70 15.51
CA SER A 110 -16.62 0.93 14.68
C SER A 110 -17.24 1.80 13.58
N GLU A 111 -17.18 1.34 12.34
CA GLU A 111 -17.77 1.98 11.14
C GLU A 111 -17.22 3.38 10.80
N VAL A 112 -16.12 3.81 11.43
CA VAL A 112 -15.47 5.10 11.15
C VAL A 112 -14.19 4.87 10.37
N PRO A 113 -14.14 5.30 9.10
CA PRO A 113 -12.92 5.18 8.29
C PRO A 113 -11.85 6.17 8.74
N VAL A 114 -10.62 5.70 8.87
CA VAL A 114 -9.45 6.48 9.29
C VAL A 114 -8.44 6.55 8.14
N LYS A 115 -7.99 7.76 7.83
CA LYS A 115 -6.89 7.94 6.86
C LYS A 115 -5.58 7.49 7.47
N VAL A 116 -4.83 6.71 6.69
CA VAL A 116 -3.51 6.21 7.04
C VAL A 116 -2.56 6.51 5.89
N ARG A 117 -1.36 6.96 6.19
CA ARG A 117 -0.32 7.24 5.20
C ARG A 117 0.96 6.52 5.57
N ALA A 118 1.58 5.90 4.59
CA ALA A 118 2.98 5.51 4.63
C ALA A 118 3.76 6.39 3.65
N GLU A 119 4.92 6.88 4.07
CA GLU A 119 5.82 7.68 3.25
C GLU A 119 7.19 7.01 3.23
N LEU A 120 7.65 6.63 2.04
CA LEU A 120 8.94 6.02 1.80
C LEU A 120 9.88 7.09 1.24
N SER A 121 10.93 7.41 2.00
CA SER A 121 11.90 8.43 1.56
C SER A 121 12.82 7.89 0.48
N ASN A 122 13.23 8.76 -0.45
CA ASN A 122 14.20 8.46 -1.49
C ASN A 122 13.81 7.24 -2.35
N ILE A 123 12.55 7.20 -2.82
CA ILE A 123 12.12 6.11 -3.70
C ILE A 123 12.97 6.07 -4.98
N SER A 124 13.40 4.89 -5.38
CA SER A 124 14.17 4.71 -6.61
C SER A 124 13.43 5.24 -7.83
N GLU A 125 14.14 5.97 -8.71
CA GLU A 125 13.57 6.51 -9.95
C GLU A 125 13.07 5.42 -10.90
N ILE A 126 13.68 4.23 -10.84
CA ILE A 126 13.30 3.08 -11.66
C ILE A 126 12.19 2.22 -11.03
N ALA A 127 11.85 2.44 -9.77
CA ALA A 127 10.77 1.69 -9.12
C ALA A 127 9.42 2.05 -9.76
N THR A 128 8.64 1.04 -10.11
CA THR A 128 7.30 1.18 -10.70
C THR A 128 6.20 0.74 -9.75
N ALA A 129 6.56 0.01 -8.70
CA ALA A 129 5.64 -0.47 -7.68
C ALA A 129 6.29 -0.58 -6.30
N VAL A 130 5.49 -0.39 -5.25
CA VAL A 130 5.81 -0.91 -3.94
C VAL A 130 5.40 -2.38 -3.92
N SER A 131 6.41 -3.26 -4.01
CA SER A 131 6.21 -4.71 -4.07
C SER A 131 5.55 -5.25 -2.82
N ARG A 132 5.89 -4.64 -1.66
CA ARG A 132 5.36 -5.03 -0.36
C ARG A 132 5.44 -3.88 0.63
N LEU A 133 4.34 -3.64 1.33
CA LEU A 133 4.24 -2.72 2.47
C LEU A 133 3.72 -3.52 3.68
N GLU A 134 4.45 -3.49 4.78
CA GLU A 134 4.10 -4.12 6.06
C GLU A 134 3.89 -3.04 7.12
N ILE A 135 2.69 -3.02 7.69
CA ILE A 135 2.32 -2.11 8.77
C ILE A 135 2.08 -2.95 10.02
N ALA A 136 3.00 -2.86 10.95
CA ALA A 136 2.96 -3.65 12.16
C ALA A 136 2.25 -2.89 13.29
N PHE A 137 1.45 -3.61 14.05
CA PHE A 137 0.82 -3.15 15.27
C PHE A 137 1.30 -3.98 16.46
N TRP A 138 1.06 -3.48 17.62
CA TRP A 138 1.33 -4.19 18.86
C TRP A 138 0.07 -4.29 19.71
N VAL A 139 -0.16 -5.46 20.25
CA VAL A 139 -1.22 -5.72 21.22
C VAL A 139 -0.59 -5.80 22.60
N VAL A 140 -0.93 -4.86 23.48
CA VAL A 140 -0.31 -4.72 24.80
C VAL A 140 -0.47 -5.98 25.67
N THR A 141 -1.52 -6.75 25.45
CA THR A 141 -1.82 -7.96 26.22
C THR A 141 -1.17 -9.24 25.66
N SER A 142 -0.52 -9.16 24.52
CA SER A 142 0.16 -10.32 23.89
C SER A 142 1.48 -9.86 23.29
N LEU A 143 2.43 -10.79 23.15
CA LEU A 143 3.69 -10.54 22.44
C LEU A 143 3.51 -10.56 20.91
N GLU A 144 2.27 -10.72 20.45
CA GLU A 144 1.93 -10.77 19.03
C GLU A 144 2.08 -9.40 18.38
N ARG A 145 2.59 -9.42 17.15
CA ARG A 145 2.71 -8.24 16.28
C ARG A 145 1.87 -8.44 15.02
N PRO A 146 0.56 -8.24 15.14
CA PRO A 146 -0.30 -8.35 13.97
C PRO A 146 0.13 -7.33 12.90
N THR A 147 0.21 -7.78 11.66
CA THR A 147 0.76 -6.98 10.55
C THR A 147 -0.22 -6.95 9.40
N VAL A 148 -0.58 -5.75 8.96
CA VAL A 148 -1.25 -5.55 7.66
C VAL A 148 -0.19 -5.64 6.57
N LYS A 149 -0.44 -6.49 5.57
CA LYS A 149 0.45 -6.68 4.42
C LYS A 149 -0.26 -6.26 3.15
N ILE A 150 0.35 -5.36 2.39
CA ILE A 150 -0.15 -4.89 1.11
C ILE A 150 0.93 -5.14 0.06
N SER A 151 0.56 -5.76 -1.05
CA SER A 151 1.51 -6.10 -2.12
C SER A 151 1.07 -5.53 -3.46
N ASN A 152 2.03 -5.29 -4.33
CA ASN A 152 1.84 -4.85 -5.71
C ASN A 152 1.09 -3.52 -5.83
N ILE A 153 1.54 -2.49 -5.11
CA ILE A 153 0.95 -1.15 -5.17
C ILE A 153 1.64 -0.38 -6.31
N PRO A 154 0.96 -0.09 -7.43
CA PRO A 154 1.57 0.64 -8.53
C PRO A 154 1.88 2.08 -8.12
N ILE A 155 3.04 2.60 -8.53
CA ILE A 155 3.49 3.96 -8.25
C ILE A 155 3.10 4.87 -9.43
N SER A 156 2.41 5.97 -9.13
CA SER A 156 2.17 7.06 -10.08
C SER A 156 3.28 8.11 -9.98
N ARG A 157 3.75 8.62 -11.13
CA ARG A 157 4.76 9.69 -11.25
C ARG A 157 4.19 10.88 -12.01
#